data_581a9a7d29ac9a7a2dcc1f2fe6e5afa7
#
_entry.id   581a9a7d29ac9a7a2dcc1f2fe6e5afa7
#
_cell.length_a   1.000
_cell.length_b   1.000
_cell.length_c   1.000
_cell.angle_alpha   90.00
_cell.angle_beta   90.00
_cell.angle_gamma   90.00
#
_symmetry.space_group_name_H-M   'P 1'
#
loop_
_entity.id
_entity.type
_entity.pdbx_description
1 polymer ?
#
loop_
_entity_poly.entity_id
_entity_poly.type
_entity_poly.pdbx_seq_one_letter_code
_entity_poly.pdbx_strand_id
1 'polypeptide(L)'
;MSGIYPYFFMIARWIIALCSVGIAIAWTNYFIKTRFPSSPLAALVTADGITLDIFNAENIIGRSSSADIIIPINGVHKRHAILSFRKNHWILYPLEGRVAINLQNATRPAPLDYGDTVTIAGQTLTFKYKEIEDISSRRAPKGFLPMFLLTIFQIFVCLSISLRFIENLNILIPLSFLGLIIIEWGYFIISLFVKNAKMLIEIPLFYLSTLGFAVCACSLPEQLLKQLICYGVGFFAFLLLTFILKYRDFLIRVQRIIMLLSVGLLYFTAFFGTKINSARNWLQIGGFSFQPSELCKVAFVLSGAITLYMLHKNKVRRLEFLIYSALCMGALAIMLDFGAVAIFFIGLMVILTLRGEHPLILGGIFGSAIIGILGVIWLYPYVARRFSVWLYAWEHAGDTGYQQTRTMMSFASGGLLGVGGGNGYLNQIPAAETDLVYGIIGEEWGAIVALVAAFFIIAICLYGCRLVRHSTCVFDAVTVGGAMAMLIFQSALNIFGSVDMLPLTGVTLIFISVGGTSLISAWMMLAFFKAAELHPQKVEQWRDGEYE
;
A
#
# COMPACT_ATOMS: atom_id res chain seq x y z
N MET A 1 -0.08 38.61 29.73
CA MET A 1 0.41 37.49 28.89
C MET A 1 0.28 37.72 27.37
N SER A 2 -0.30 38.83 26.91
CA SER A 2 -0.62 39.12 25.50
C SER A 2 0.56 39.36 24.54
N GLY A 3 1.76 39.58 25.03
CA GLY A 3 2.92 39.88 24.17
C GLY A 3 3.79 38.69 23.75
N ILE A 4 3.69 37.52 24.43
CA ILE A 4 4.56 36.36 24.15
C ILE A 4 3.95 35.43 23.10
N TYR A 5 2.64 35.35 23.02
CA TYR A 5 1.93 34.44 22.10
C TYR A 5 2.26 34.63 20.61
N PRO A 6 2.33 35.85 20.05
CA PRO A 6 2.63 36.02 18.63
C PRO A 6 4.02 35.49 18.24
N TYR A 7 5.01 35.73 19.10
CA TYR A 7 6.38 35.24 18.88
C TYR A 7 6.47 33.72 18.97
N PHE A 8 5.75 33.10 19.92
CA PHE A 8 5.69 31.66 20.00
C PHE A 8 5.13 31.03 18.73
N PHE A 9 3.99 31.51 18.22
CA PHE A 9 3.40 30.98 17.00
C PHE A 9 4.29 31.14 15.78
N MET A 10 4.99 32.28 15.66
CA MET A 10 5.95 32.51 14.60
C MET A 10 7.11 31.50 14.67
N ILE A 11 7.70 31.32 15.85
CA ILE A 11 8.81 30.36 16.08
C ILE A 11 8.33 28.92 15.84
N ALA A 12 7.16 28.55 16.35
CA ALA A 12 6.60 27.22 16.21
C ALA A 12 6.39 26.82 14.73
N ARG A 13 5.91 27.72 13.88
CA ARG A 13 5.76 27.48 12.44
C ARG A 13 7.10 27.14 11.77
N TRP A 14 8.17 27.90 12.11
CA TRP A 14 9.50 27.61 11.59
C TRP A 14 10.03 26.25 12.10
N ILE A 15 9.86 25.93 13.38
CA ILE A 15 10.27 24.64 13.95
C ILE A 15 9.52 23.49 13.28
N ILE A 16 8.21 23.61 13.10
CA ILE A 16 7.37 22.60 12.44
C ILE A 16 7.85 22.36 11.01
N ALA A 17 8.07 23.43 10.23
CA ALA A 17 8.57 23.32 8.86
C ALA A 17 9.97 22.70 8.80
N LEU A 18 10.90 23.15 9.64
CA LEU A 18 12.28 22.63 9.71
C LEU A 18 12.30 21.16 10.16
N CYS A 19 11.50 20.79 11.16
CA CYS A 19 11.36 19.39 11.59
C CYS A 19 10.81 18.52 10.47
N SER A 20 9.78 18.98 9.73
CA SER A 20 9.23 18.26 8.57
C SER A 20 10.32 17.95 7.54
N VAL A 21 11.07 18.96 7.12
CA VAL A 21 12.17 18.79 6.16
C VAL A 21 13.27 17.89 6.76
N GLY A 22 13.61 18.10 8.04
CA GLY A 22 14.60 17.28 8.76
C GLY A 22 14.22 15.80 8.81
N ILE A 23 12.94 15.48 9.06
CA ILE A 23 12.42 14.10 9.03
C ILE A 23 12.56 13.50 7.63
N ALA A 24 12.20 14.24 6.59
CA ALA A 24 12.31 13.80 5.20
C ALA A 24 13.77 13.50 4.81
N ILE A 25 14.70 14.38 5.16
CA ILE A 25 16.13 14.19 4.91
C ILE A 25 16.68 13.00 5.71
N ALA A 26 16.35 12.91 7.00
CA ALA A 26 16.79 11.82 7.87
C ALA A 26 16.26 10.47 7.39
N TRP A 27 14.99 10.42 6.98
CA TRP A 27 14.38 9.23 6.40
C TRP A 27 15.03 8.85 5.06
N THR A 28 15.27 9.81 4.17
CA THR A 28 15.94 9.55 2.88
C THR A 28 17.33 8.98 3.10
N ASN A 29 18.12 9.54 4.02
CA ASN A 29 19.43 9.00 4.39
C ASN A 29 19.32 7.57 4.96
N TYR A 30 18.29 7.32 5.78
CA TYR A 30 18.01 6.00 6.32
C TYR A 30 17.65 5.02 5.21
N PHE A 31 16.76 5.42 4.28
CA PHE A 31 16.34 4.62 3.13
C PHE A 31 17.51 4.25 2.20
N ILE A 32 18.38 5.21 1.85
CA ILE A 32 19.53 4.98 0.97
C ILE A 32 20.56 4.04 1.64
N LYS A 33 20.83 4.22 2.94
CA LYS A 33 21.79 3.40 3.69
C LYS A 33 21.28 1.99 3.97
N THR A 34 19.96 1.78 3.95
CA THR A 34 19.37 0.46 4.20
C THR A 34 19.54 -0.42 2.96
N ARG A 35 20.33 -1.48 3.10
CA ARG A 35 20.51 -2.47 2.04
C ARG A 35 19.42 -3.54 2.13
N PHE A 36 18.95 -3.98 0.97
CA PHE A 36 18.14 -5.18 0.82
C PHE A 36 19.07 -6.26 0.27
N PRO A 37 19.35 -7.31 1.02
CA PRO A 37 20.21 -8.38 0.52
C PRO A 37 19.50 -9.07 -0.64
N SER A 38 20.12 -9.04 -1.80
CA SER A 38 19.78 -9.88 -2.95
C SER A 38 20.78 -11.03 -3.01
N SER A 39 20.73 -11.94 -2.03
CA SER A 39 21.50 -13.18 -2.12
C SER A 39 20.71 -14.18 -2.96
N PRO A 40 21.33 -14.83 -3.95
CA PRO A 40 20.68 -15.90 -4.68
C PRO A 40 20.34 -17.06 -3.75
N LEU A 41 19.15 -17.66 -3.95
CA LEU A 41 18.65 -18.78 -3.15
C LEU A 41 19.35 -20.10 -3.53
N ALA A 42 19.70 -20.24 -4.81
CA ALA A 42 20.38 -21.39 -5.40
C ALA A 42 21.05 -20.96 -6.73
N ALA A 43 21.72 -21.87 -7.39
CA ALA A 43 22.28 -21.64 -8.72
C ALA A 43 22.17 -22.88 -9.61
N LEU A 44 21.97 -22.66 -10.90
CA LEU A 44 22.17 -23.66 -11.94
C LEU A 44 23.54 -23.41 -12.58
N VAL A 45 24.42 -24.38 -12.57
CA VAL A 45 25.77 -24.26 -13.10
C VAL A 45 25.88 -25.09 -14.38
N THR A 46 26.27 -24.43 -15.50
CA THR A 46 26.51 -25.10 -16.78
C THR A 46 27.78 -25.97 -16.70
N ALA A 47 27.94 -26.88 -17.65
CA ALA A 47 29.17 -27.68 -17.78
C ALA A 47 30.43 -26.81 -17.94
N ASP A 48 30.28 -25.64 -18.55
CA ASP A 48 31.37 -24.68 -18.77
C ASP A 48 31.66 -23.80 -17.54
N GLY A 49 30.99 -24.07 -16.40
CA GLY A 49 31.17 -23.34 -15.14
C GLY A 49 30.42 -22.02 -15.03
N ILE A 50 29.56 -21.64 -16.01
CA ILE A 50 28.73 -20.46 -15.94
C ILE A 50 27.64 -20.66 -14.89
N THR A 51 27.54 -19.77 -13.93
CA THR A 51 26.55 -19.79 -12.85
C THR A 51 25.33 -18.94 -13.22
N LEU A 52 24.16 -19.56 -13.25
CA LEU A 52 22.86 -18.90 -13.42
C LEU A 52 22.22 -18.80 -12.03
N ASP A 53 22.33 -17.64 -11.41
CA ASP A 53 21.85 -17.39 -10.06
C ASP A 53 20.32 -17.37 -9.98
N ILE A 54 19.76 -18.01 -8.96
CA ILE A 54 18.32 -18.13 -8.71
C ILE A 54 17.96 -17.25 -7.52
N PHE A 55 17.30 -16.11 -7.79
CA PHE A 55 16.94 -15.13 -6.76
C PHE A 55 15.53 -15.29 -6.24
N ASN A 56 14.63 -15.89 -7.02
CA ASN A 56 13.21 -16.02 -6.70
C ASN A 56 12.87 -17.42 -6.22
N ALA A 57 11.86 -17.53 -5.37
CA ALA A 57 11.31 -18.85 -5.00
C ALA A 57 10.54 -19.51 -6.17
N GLU A 58 10.30 -18.80 -7.24
CA GLU A 58 9.68 -19.29 -8.46
C GLU A 58 10.34 -18.62 -9.66
N ASN A 59 10.90 -19.43 -10.55
CA ASN A 59 11.67 -18.96 -11.71
C ASN A 59 11.22 -19.69 -12.97
N ILE A 60 10.98 -18.92 -14.02
CA ILE A 60 10.70 -19.45 -15.36
C ILE A 60 12.03 -19.68 -16.06
N ILE A 61 12.26 -20.90 -16.51
CA ILE A 61 13.40 -21.27 -17.33
C ILE A 61 12.94 -21.28 -18.80
N GLY A 62 13.64 -20.56 -19.66
CA GLY A 62 13.26 -20.54 -21.08
C GLY A 62 14.18 -19.70 -21.96
N ARG A 63 13.88 -19.64 -23.26
CA ARG A 63 14.66 -18.86 -24.24
C ARG A 63 14.18 -17.40 -24.34
N SER A 64 13.02 -17.07 -23.78
CA SER A 64 12.49 -15.71 -23.86
C SER A 64 13.30 -14.76 -22.98
N SER A 65 13.46 -13.50 -23.44
CA SER A 65 14.01 -12.43 -22.60
C SER A 65 13.14 -12.10 -21.37
N SER A 66 11.90 -12.61 -21.33
CA SER A 66 11.00 -12.51 -20.20
C SER A 66 11.09 -13.71 -19.21
N ALA A 67 11.98 -14.67 -19.46
CA ALA A 67 12.27 -15.75 -18.52
C ALA A 67 13.24 -15.27 -17.43
N ASP A 68 13.07 -15.77 -16.20
CA ASP A 68 13.96 -15.43 -15.08
C ASP A 68 15.35 -16.06 -15.26
N ILE A 69 15.38 -17.26 -15.84
CA ILE A 69 16.61 -17.99 -16.20
C ILE A 69 16.59 -18.16 -17.71
N ILE A 70 17.44 -17.39 -18.39
CA ILE A 70 17.49 -17.36 -19.86
C ILE A 70 18.52 -18.40 -20.35
N ILE A 71 18.04 -19.37 -21.13
CA ILE A 71 18.90 -20.35 -21.83
C ILE A 71 18.73 -20.12 -23.35
N PRO A 72 19.64 -19.36 -23.99
CA PRO A 72 19.47 -18.92 -25.37
C PRO A 72 19.91 -19.98 -26.39
N ILE A 73 19.40 -21.23 -26.27
CA ILE A 73 19.80 -22.35 -27.12
C ILE A 73 18.63 -22.80 -27.99
N ASN A 74 18.94 -23.24 -29.21
CA ASN A 74 17.95 -23.83 -30.10
C ASN A 74 17.39 -25.13 -29.48
N GLY A 75 16.04 -25.28 -29.48
CA GLY A 75 15.36 -26.39 -28.82
C GLY A 75 14.78 -26.03 -27.44
N VAL A 76 15.22 -24.91 -26.83
CA VAL A 76 14.56 -24.39 -25.62
C VAL A 76 13.34 -23.58 -26.00
N HIS A 77 12.18 -23.90 -25.44
CA HIS A 77 10.93 -23.15 -25.64
C HIS A 77 10.96 -21.82 -24.91
N LYS A 78 10.04 -20.89 -25.25
CA LYS A 78 9.94 -19.56 -24.60
C LYS A 78 9.76 -19.68 -23.09
N ARG A 79 8.96 -20.66 -22.64
CA ARG A 79 8.74 -21.05 -21.26
C ARG A 79 8.89 -22.58 -21.16
N HIS A 80 10.10 -23.04 -20.94
CA HIS A 80 10.42 -24.47 -21.03
C HIS A 80 10.08 -25.22 -19.74
N ALA A 81 10.44 -24.66 -18.61
CA ALA A 81 10.17 -25.23 -17.29
C ALA A 81 10.00 -24.13 -16.24
N ILE A 82 9.48 -24.50 -15.08
CA ILE A 82 9.43 -23.64 -13.88
C ILE A 82 10.13 -24.34 -12.75
N LEU A 83 11.07 -23.64 -12.13
CA LEU A 83 11.71 -24.07 -10.89
C LEU A 83 11.05 -23.33 -9.73
N SER A 84 10.40 -24.06 -8.81
CA SER A 84 9.66 -23.48 -7.69
C SER A 84 10.09 -24.09 -6.36
N PHE A 85 10.34 -23.23 -5.36
CA PHE A 85 10.62 -23.63 -3.99
C PHE A 85 9.31 -23.68 -3.19
N ARG A 86 8.90 -24.87 -2.75
CA ARG A 86 7.66 -25.09 -1.99
C ARG A 86 7.83 -26.12 -0.90
N LYS A 87 7.24 -25.89 0.26
CA LYS A 87 7.30 -26.81 1.42
C LYS A 87 8.73 -27.26 1.72
N ASN A 88 9.66 -26.32 1.64
CA ASN A 88 11.08 -26.55 1.90
C ASN A 88 11.83 -27.42 0.86
N HIS A 89 11.22 -27.68 -0.31
CA HIS A 89 11.85 -28.41 -1.41
C HIS A 89 11.79 -27.62 -2.71
N TRP A 90 12.80 -27.76 -3.54
CA TRP A 90 12.76 -27.31 -4.91
C TRP A 90 12.00 -28.32 -5.76
N ILE A 91 11.11 -27.85 -6.63
CA ILE A 91 10.31 -28.68 -7.53
C ILE A 91 10.44 -28.09 -8.94
N LEU A 92 10.84 -28.94 -9.87
CA LEU A 92 10.89 -28.58 -11.29
C LEU A 92 9.60 -29.01 -11.97
N TYR A 93 8.94 -28.05 -12.60
CA TYR A 93 7.69 -28.23 -13.36
C TYR A 93 8.02 -28.16 -14.85
N PRO A 94 8.01 -29.25 -15.63
CA PRO A 94 8.08 -29.19 -17.08
C PRO A 94 6.84 -28.47 -17.64
N LEU A 95 7.02 -27.53 -18.57
CA LEU A 95 5.91 -26.83 -19.25
C LEU A 95 5.83 -27.22 -20.72
N GLU A 96 6.84 -26.85 -21.48
CA GLU A 96 6.94 -27.07 -22.93
C GLU A 96 8.31 -27.66 -23.26
N GLY A 97 8.35 -28.84 -23.81
CA GLY A 97 9.58 -29.52 -24.19
C GLY A 97 10.05 -30.59 -23.18
N ARG A 98 11.17 -31.23 -23.51
CA ARG A 98 11.72 -32.34 -22.71
C ARG A 98 12.68 -31.82 -21.66
N VAL A 99 12.43 -32.19 -20.43
CA VAL A 99 13.31 -31.93 -19.28
C VAL A 99 13.70 -33.30 -18.68
N ALA A 100 14.96 -33.48 -18.36
CA ALA A 100 15.41 -34.68 -17.63
C ALA A 100 16.10 -34.25 -16.34
N ILE A 101 15.87 -34.98 -15.27
CA ILE A 101 16.59 -34.87 -13.98
C ILE A 101 17.38 -36.17 -13.80
N ASN A 102 18.68 -36.04 -13.58
CA ASN A 102 19.59 -37.17 -13.44
C ASN A 102 19.42 -38.22 -14.57
N LEU A 103 19.30 -37.71 -15.81
CA LEU A 103 19.09 -38.51 -17.04
C LEU A 103 17.70 -39.16 -17.15
N GLN A 104 16.80 -38.99 -16.19
CA GLN A 104 15.43 -39.51 -16.24
C GLN A 104 14.48 -38.42 -16.77
N ASN A 105 13.68 -38.75 -17.76
CA ASN A 105 12.71 -37.78 -18.33
C ASN A 105 11.63 -37.39 -17.31
N ALA A 106 11.59 -36.12 -16.96
CA ALA A 106 10.56 -35.54 -16.09
C ALA A 106 9.37 -35.10 -16.93
N THR A 107 8.29 -35.88 -16.94
CA THR A 107 6.99 -35.53 -17.57
C THR A 107 5.99 -34.94 -16.59
N ARG A 108 6.28 -35.03 -15.29
CA ARG A 108 5.48 -34.52 -14.16
C ARG A 108 6.35 -33.65 -13.26
N PRO A 109 5.74 -32.81 -12.39
CA PRO A 109 6.50 -32.09 -11.38
C PRO A 109 7.35 -33.06 -10.55
N ALA A 110 8.64 -32.81 -10.48
CA ALA A 110 9.61 -33.66 -9.79
C ALA A 110 10.42 -32.85 -8.77
N PRO A 111 10.74 -33.38 -7.60
CA PRO A 111 11.64 -32.73 -6.65
C PRO A 111 13.03 -32.61 -7.28
N LEU A 112 13.75 -31.57 -6.86
CA LEU A 112 15.11 -31.27 -7.30
C LEU A 112 15.97 -31.04 -6.05
N ASP A 113 16.95 -31.89 -5.83
CA ASP A 113 17.87 -31.77 -4.72
C ASP A 113 19.21 -31.16 -5.14
N TYR A 114 19.98 -30.65 -4.20
CA TYR A 114 21.28 -30.05 -4.49
C TYR A 114 22.27 -31.14 -4.96
N GLY A 115 22.90 -30.86 -6.08
CA GLY A 115 23.77 -31.83 -6.77
C GLY A 115 23.10 -32.50 -7.97
N ASP A 116 21.76 -32.41 -8.08
CA ASP A 116 21.04 -32.96 -9.22
C ASP A 116 21.41 -32.27 -10.52
N THR A 117 21.38 -33.05 -11.61
CA THR A 117 21.59 -32.53 -12.96
C THR A 117 20.28 -32.38 -13.68
N VAL A 118 20.03 -31.18 -14.19
CA VAL A 118 18.85 -30.84 -15.02
C VAL A 118 19.28 -30.71 -16.46
N THR A 119 18.76 -31.56 -17.34
CA THR A 119 19.05 -31.48 -18.77
C THR A 119 17.87 -30.88 -19.52
N ILE A 120 18.13 -29.76 -20.24
CA ILE A 120 17.16 -29.01 -21.02
C ILE A 120 17.70 -28.84 -22.45
N ALA A 121 17.01 -29.38 -23.44
CA ALA A 121 17.41 -29.34 -24.84
C ALA A 121 18.87 -29.76 -25.09
N GLY A 122 19.36 -30.78 -24.34
CA GLY A 122 20.72 -31.31 -24.46
C GLY A 122 21.78 -30.58 -23.63
N GLN A 123 21.44 -29.44 -23.00
CA GLN A 123 22.33 -28.77 -22.06
C GLN A 123 22.10 -29.29 -20.65
N THR A 124 23.17 -29.75 -20.02
CA THR A 124 23.16 -30.22 -18.64
C THR A 124 23.57 -29.11 -17.69
N LEU A 125 22.72 -28.87 -16.68
CA LEU A 125 22.88 -27.86 -15.65
C LEU A 125 22.92 -28.56 -14.30
N THR A 126 23.92 -28.31 -13.47
CA THR A 126 23.98 -28.84 -12.10
C THR A 126 23.32 -27.87 -11.14
N PHE A 127 22.36 -28.35 -10.36
CA PHE A 127 21.69 -27.56 -9.34
C PHE A 127 22.55 -27.51 -8.08
N LYS A 128 22.98 -26.29 -7.70
CA LYS A 128 23.88 -26.10 -6.55
C LYS A 128 23.26 -25.17 -5.51
N TYR A 129 23.53 -25.51 -4.26
CA TYR A 129 23.33 -24.57 -3.15
C TYR A 129 24.32 -23.41 -3.29
N LYS A 130 23.87 -22.22 -2.98
CA LYS A 130 24.76 -21.07 -2.86
C LYS A 130 24.76 -20.61 -1.41
N GLU A 131 25.94 -20.68 -0.80
CA GLU A 131 26.14 -20.20 0.57
C GLU A 131 25.77 -18.72 0.62
N ILE A 132 24.78 -18.39 1.45
CA ILE A 132 24.40 -17.00 1.68
C ILE A 132 25.50 -16.40 2.53
N GLU A 133 26.40 -15.61 1.96
CA GLU A 133 27.26 -14.74 2.75
C GLU A 133 26.38 -13.95 3.69
N ASP A 134 26.54 -14.17 4.98
CA ASP A 134 25.78 -13.48 6.02
C ASP A 134 26.19 -11.99 6.06
N ILE A 135 25.66 -11.21 5.12
CA ILE A 135 25.83 -9.75 5.03
C ILE A 135 25.18 -9.06 6.25
N SER A 136 24.60 -9.87 7.16
CA SER A 136 23.88 -9.40 8.35
C SER A 136 24.77 -8.78 9.44
N SER A 137 26.09 -8.79 9.30
CA SER A 137 27.00 -8.30 10.34
C SER A 137 27.05 -6.76 10.47
N ARG A 138 26.53 -5.99 9.52
CA ARG A 138 26.37 -4.55 9.68
C ARG A 138 24.97 -4.24 10.18
N ARG A 139 24.85 -3.90 11.46
CA ARG A 139 23.60 -3.43 12.07
C ARG A 139 22.97 -2.36 11.18
N ALA A 140 21.75 -2.64 10.67
CA ALA A 140 20.99 -1.63 9.93
C ALA A 140 20.84 -0.37 10.79
N PRO A 141 20.94 0.84 10.22
CA PRO A 141 20.70 2.06 10.96
C PRO A 141 19.28 2.00 11.55
N LYS A 142 19.17 2.29 12.85
CA LYS A 142 17.95 2.00 13.63
C LYS A 142 16.81 3.01 13.46
N GLY A 143 16.92 4.00 12.58
CA GLY A 143 15.87 5.02 12.37
C GLY A 143 15.61 5.94 13.57
N PHE A 144 16.54 6.02 14.53
CA PHE A 144 16.36 6.83 15.76
C PHE A 144 16.20 8.33 15.45
N LEU A 145 17.06 8.88 14.59
CA LEU A 145 17.05 10.31 14.28
C LEU A 145 15.70 10.77 13.68
N PRO A 146 15.12 10.12 12.65
CA PRO A 146 13.83 10.55 12.15
C PRO A 146 12.70 10.35 13.18
N MET A 147 12.75 9.35 14.05
CA MET A 147 11.78 9.18 15.15
C MET A 147 11.88 10.31 16.18
N PHE A 148 13.08 10.71 16.55
CA PHE A 148 13.30 11.81 17.48
C PHE A 148 12.78 13.15 16.92
N LEU A 149 13.11 13.46 15.64
CA LEU A 149 12.61 14.65 14.96
C LEU A 149 11.08 14.63 14.82
N LEU A 150 10.50 13.45 14.58
CA LEU A 150 9.04 13.28 14.53
C LEU A 150 8.39 13.62 15.88
N THR A 151 8.99 13.20 16.99
CA THR A 151 8.47 13.52 18.33
C THR A 151 8.50 15.04 18.58
N ILE A 152 9.59 15.72 18.20
CA ILE A 152 9.65 17.18 18.29
C ILE A 152 8.55 17.83 17.44
N PHE A 153 8.38 17.37 16.22
CA PHE A 153 7.31 17.81 15.33
C PHE A 153 5.92 17.65 15.97
N GLN A 154 5.62 16.49 16.53
CA GLN A 154 4.35 16.18 17.20
C GLN A 154 4.11 17.08 18.41
N ILE A 155 5.13 17.33 19.22
CA ILE A 155 5.02 18.22 20.38
C ILE A 155 4.70 19.66 19.94
N PHE A 156 5.41 20.19 18.93
CA PHE A 156 5.17 21.55 18.46
C PHE A 156 3.83 21.72 17.76
N VAL A 157 3.36 20.71 16.99
CA VAL A 157 2.02 20.68 16.42
C VAL A 157 0.97 20.68 17.54
N CYS A 158 1.09 19.78 18.52
CA CYS A 158 0.19 19.72 19.67
C CYS A 158 0.15 21.04 20.46
N LEU A 159 1.31 21.61 20.80
CA LEU A 159 1.40 22.88 21.52
C LEU A 159 0.78 24.02 20.73
N SER A 160 1.04 24.09 19.41
CA SER A 160 0.47 25.13 18.54
C SER A 160 -1.06 25.11 18.57
N ILE A 161 -1.67 23.93 18.45
CA ILE A 161 -3.13 23.79 18.51
C ILE A 161 -3.66 24.06 19.92
N SER A 162 -3.03 23.49 20.95
CA SER A 162 -3.48 23.63 22.36
C SER A 162 -3.44 25.08 22.85
N LEU A 163 -2.39 25.83 22.48
CA LEU A 163 -2.28 27.24 22.83
C LEU A 163 -3.25 28.14 22.06
N ARG A 164 -3.64 27.75 20.83
CA ARG A 164 -4.66 28.46 20.05
C ARG A 164 -6.03 28.40 20.72
N PHE A 165 -6.37 27.25 21.27
CA PHE A 165 -7.66 27.01 21.94
C PHE A 165 -7.57 27.08 23.47
N ILE A 166 -6.62 27.85 24.03
CA ILE A 166 -6.32 27.84 25.47
C ILE A 166 -7.49 28.25 26.34
N GLU A 167 -8.36 29.15 25.88
CA GLU A 167 -9.55 29.60 26.61
C GLU A 167 -10.63 28.50 26.72
N ASN A 168 -10.68 27.59 25.73
CA ASN A 168 -11.57 26.45 25.67
C ASN A 168 -10.77 25.16 25.38
N LEU A 169 -9.69 24.94 26.14
CA LEU A 169 -8.78 23.82 25.92
C LEU A 169 -9.51 22.49 26.04
N ASN A 170 -9.63 21.78 24.93
CA ASN A 170 -10.07 20.40 24.93
C ASN A 170 -8.89 19.49 25.32
N ILE A 171 -8.98 18.90 26.52
CA ILE A 171 -7.96 17.98 27.06
C ILE A 171 -7.70 16.76 26.14
N LEU A 172 -8.64 16.44 25.23
CA LEU A 172 -8.47 15.37 24.26
C LEU A 172 -7.34 15.66 23.25
N ILE A 173 -7.00 16.95 22.99
CA ILE A 173 -5.93 17.31 22.07
C ILE A 173 -4.58 16.78 22.59
N PRO A 174 -4.05 17.26 23.76
CA PRO A 174 -2.78 16.76 24.26
C PRO A 174 -2.81 15.26 24.60
N LEU A 175 -3.93 14.73 25.06
CA LEU A 175 -4.09 13.31 25.38
C LEU A 175 -3.95 12.44 24.11
N SER A 176 -4.55 12.85 23.00
CA SER A 176 -4.48 12.10 21.74
C SER A 176 -3.08 12.10 21.14
N PHE A 177 -2.37 13.23 21.17
CA PHE A 177 -0.98 13.30 20.71
C PHE A 177 -0.05 12.50 21.61
N LEU A 178 -0.27 12.51 22.93
CA LEU A 178 0.48 11.67 23.87
C LEU A 178 0.24 10.17 23.57
N GLY A 179 -1.02 9.78 23.36
CA GLY A 179 -1.37 8.40 22.97
C GLY A 179 -0.70 7.97 21.68
N LEU A 180 -0.67 8.85 20.68
CA LEU A 180 0.03 8.62 19.41
C LEU A 180 1.53 8.36 19.64
N ILE A 181 2.21 9.26 20.37
CA ILE A 181 3.64 9.15 20.71
C ILE A 181 3.93 7.83 21.46
N ILE A 182 3.09 7.45 22.43
CA ILE A 182 3.27 6.22 23.21
C ILE A 182 3.18 4.99 22.30
N ILE A 183 2.20 4.91 21.40
CA ILE A 183 2.06 3.78 20.46
C ILE A 183 3.27 3.70 19.52
N GLU A 184 3.72 4.82 18.97
CA GLU A 184 4.82 4.88 18.02
C GLU A 184 6.17 4.52 18.65
N TRP A 185 6.47 5.06 19.84
CA TRP A 185 7.68 4.70 20.58
C TRP A 185 7.64 3.26 21.11
N GLY A 186 6.47 2.80 21.56
CA GLY A 186 6.27 1.40 21.95
C GLY A 186 6.64 0.45 20.82
N TYR A 187 6.14 0.73 19.61
CA TYR A 187 6.49 -0.05 18.43
C TYR A 187 7.98 0.08 18.06
N PHE A 188 8.54 1.29 18.10
CA PHE A 188 9.96 1.50 17.83
C PHE A 188 10.84 0.67 18.78
N ILE A 189 10.55 0.68 20.09
CA ILE A 189 11.27 -0.11 21.09
C ILE A 189 11.13 -1.60 20.79
N ILE A 190 9.92 -2.11 20.50
CA ILE A 190 9.69 -3.51 20.14
C ILE A 190 10.49 -3.87 18.89
N SER A 191 10.51 -3.00 17.87
CA SER A 191 11.24 -3.24 16.63
C SER A 191 12.75 -3.40 16.82
N LEU A 192 13.33 -2.85 17.90
CA LEU A 192 14.75 -3.02 18.23
C LEU A 192 15.12 -4.46 18.60
N PHE A 193 14.13 -5.23 19.07
CA PHE A 193 14.29 -6.64 19.47
C PHE A 193 13.93 -7.61 18.35
N VAL A 194 13.21 -7.15 17.33
CA VAL A 194 12.85 -7.98 16.17
C VAL A 194 14.00 -7.99 15.17
N LYS A 195 14.48 -9.18 14.84
CA LYS A 195 15.57 -9.36 13.86
C LYS A 195 15.12 -8.88 12.48
N ASN A 196 15.95 -8.08 11.82
CA ASN A 196 15.71 -7.50 10.49
C ASN A 196 14.55 -6.48 10.37
N ALA A 197 13.89 -6.10 11.47
CA ALA A 197 12.88 -5.06 11.41
C ALA A 197 13.51 -3.69 11.05
N LYS A 198 12.91 -3.01 10.10
CA LYS A 198 13.29 -1.67 9.63
C LYS A 198 12.11 -0.73 9.84
N MET A 199 12.37 0.53 10.12
CA MET A 199 11.34 1.56 10.32
C MET A 199 11.11 2.39 9.05
N LEU A 200 11.27 1.77 7.88
CA LEU A 200 11.24 2.50 6.61
C LEU A 200 9.84 2.91 6.18
N ILE A 201 8.84 2.10 6.46
CA ILE A 201 7.46 2.42 6.11
C ILE A 201 6.75 3.14 7.27
N GLU A 202 7.08 2.80 8.50
CA GLU A 202 6.37 3.32 9.67
C GLU A 202 6.62 4.81 9.89
N ILE A 203 7.84 5.31 9.70
CA ILE A 203 8.15 6.73 9.87
C ILE A 203 7.31 7.63 8.96
N PRO A 204 7.20 7.38 7.63
CA PRO A 204 6.25 8.08 6.77
C PRO A 204 4.81 8.07 7.29
N LEU A 205 4.37 6.91 7.79
CA LEU A 205 3.00 6.74 8.27
C LEU A 205 2.73 7.49 9.56
N PHE A 206 3.65 7.46 10.48
CA PHE A 206 3.56 8.21 11.73
C PHE A 206 3.49 9.71 11.47
N TYR A 207 4.28 10.20 10.51
CA TYR A 207 4.21 11.59 10.08
C TYR A 207 2.84 11.94 9.48
N LEU A 208 2.33 11.14 8.52
CA LEU A 208 1.03 11.37 7.90
C LEU A 208 -0.10 11.25 8.94
N SER A 209 -0.04 10.28 9.85
CA SER A 209 -1.01 10.15 10.95
C SER A 209 -1.00 11.35 11.88
N THR A 210 0.18 11.90 12.19
CA THR A 210 0.30 13.14 12.99
C THR A 210 -0.46 14.29 12.33
N LEU A 211 -0.34 14.45 11.00
CA LEU A 211 -1.12 15.45 10.26
C LEU A 211 -2.62 15.17 10.30
N GLY A 212 -3.02 13.89 10.23
CA GLY A 212 -4.43 13.49 10.37
C GLY A 212 -5.00 13.84 11.76
N PHE A 213 -4.22 13.64 12.82
CA PHE A 213 -4.60 14.08 14.17
C PHE A 213 -4.65 15.60 14.28
N ALA A 214 -3.72 16.32 13.62
CA ALA A 214 -3.74 17.78 13.59
C ALA A 214 -5.00 18.33 12.88
N VAL A 215 -5.35 17.78 11.72
CA VAL A 215 -6.59 18.13 11.01
C VAL A 215 -7.83 17.83 11.86
N CYS A 216 -7.88 16.63 12.49
CA CYS A 216 -8.99 16.28 13.37
C CYS A 216 -9.10 17.22 14.58
N ALA A 217 -7.97 17.61 15.17
CA ALA A 217 -7.94 18.52 16.32
C ALA A 217 -8.43 19.94 15.97
N CYS A 218 -8.16 20.39 14.75
CA CYS A 218 -8.59 21.72 14.28
C CYS A 218 -10.03 21.74 13.79
N SER A 219 -10.50 20.66 13.12
CA SER A 219 -11.83 20.63 12.48
C SER A 219 -12.90 19.98 13.35
N LEU A 220 -12.59 18.85 14.01
CA LEU A 220 -13.55 18.02 14.77
C LEU A 220 -12.92 17.49 16.09
N PRO A 221 -12.59 18.36 17.05
CA PRO A 221 -11.86 17.96 18.26
C PRO A 221 -12.60 16.91 19.11
N GLU A 222 -13.91 16.85 19.05
CA GLU A 222 -14.75 15.81 19.73
C GLU A 222 -14.55 14.40 19.13
N GLN A 223 -14.07 14.29 17.89
CA GLN A 223 -13.80 12.99 17.26
C GLN A 223 -12.37 12.48 17.51
N LEU A 224 -11.52 13.24 18.19
CA LEU A 224 -10.12 12.84 18.46
C LEU A 224 -10.00 11.50 19.19
N LEU A 225 -10.86 11.27 20.19
CA LEU A 225 -10.84 9.99 20.91
C LEU A 225 -11.21 8.82 19.99
N LYS A 226 -12.22 9.02 19.15
CA LYS A 226 -12.61 8.02 18.14
C LYS A 226 -11.48 7.78 17.13
N GLN A 227 -10.80 8.84 16.70
CA GLN A 227 -9.65 8.76 15.79
C GLN A 227 -8.49 7.98 16.44
N LEU A 228 -8.19 8.22 17.74
CA LEU A 228 -7.16 7.50 18.48
C LEU A 228 -7.51 6.02 18.65
N ILE A 229 -8.76 5.70 18.94
CA ILE A 229 -9.23 4.30 19.04
C ILE A 229 -9.08 3.62 17.67
N CYS A 230 -9.53 4.25 16.59
CA CYS A 230 -9.39 3.71 15.24
C CYS A 230 -7.93 3.53 14.82
N TYR A 231 -7.04 4.45 15.22
CA TYR A 231 -5.59 4.33 15.02
C TYR A 231 -5.04 3.10 15.76
N GLY A 232 -5.37 2.93 17.04
CA GLY A 232 -4.95 1.78 17.84
C GLY A 232 -5.48 0.45 17.28
N VAL A 233 -6.76 0.39 16.90
CA VAL A 233 -7.38 -0.79 16.29
C VAL A 233 -6.71 -1.11 14.94
N GLY A 234 -6.49 -0.10 14.10
CA GLY A 234 -5.82 -0.26 12.81
C GLY A 234 -4.39 -0.75 12.98
N PHE A 235 -3.66 -0.16 13.93
CA PHE A 235 -2.30 -0.58 14.25
C PHE A 235 -2.24 -2.02 14.79
N PHE A 236 -3.18 -2.41 15.65
CA PHE A 236 -3.30 -3.80 16.10
C PHE A 236 -3.63 -4.75 14.92
N ALA A 237 -4.56 -4.36 14.06
CA ALA A 237 -4.91 -5.12 12.86
C ALA A 237 -3.71 -5.28 11.89
N PHE A 238 -2.86 -4.24 11.76
CA PHE A 238 -1.60 -4.29 11.03
C PHE A 238 -0.66 -5.36 11.58
N LEU A 239 -0.45 -5.41 12.90
CA LEU A 239 0.40 -6.40 13.54
C LEU A 239 -0.16 -7.82 13.38
N LEU A 240 -1.47 -7.97 13.63
CA LEU A 240 -2.17 -9.25 13.50
C LEU A 240 -2.13 -9.79 12.07
N LEU A 241 -2.43 -8.94 11.09
CA LEU A 241 -2.39 -9.36 9.67
C LEU A 241 -0.96 -9.67 9.23
N THR A 242 0.05 -8.89 9.65
CA THR A 242 1.46 -9.20 9.40
C THR A 242 1.83 -10.59 9.92
N PHE A 243 1.33 -10.97 11.09
CA PHE A 243 1.54 -12.30 11.65
C PHE A 243 0.79 -13.39 10.87
N ILE A 244 -0.48 -13.16 10.51
CA ILE A 244 -1.31 -14.12 9.76
C ILE A 244 -0.71 -14.39 8.37
N LEU A 245 -0.14 -13.39 7.71
CA LEU A 245 0.47 -13.51 6.38
C LEU A 245 1.65 -14.48 6.33
N LYS A 246 2.21 -14.86 7.47
CA LYS A 246 3.19 -15.93 7.60
C LYS A 246 2.59 -17.31 7.26
N TYR A 247 1.29 -17.52 7.55
CA TYR A 247 0.62 -18.82 7.39
C TYR A 247 -0.12 -18.92 6.05
N ARG A 248 0.64 -19.00 4.95
CA ARG A 248 0.10 -18.98 3.57
C ARG A 248 -0.86 -20.12 3.27
N ASP A 249 -0.59 -21.34 3.77
CA ASP A 249 -1.45 -22.51 3.56
C ASP A 249 -2.85 -22.30 4.20
N PHE A 250 -2.93 -21.62 5.34
CA PHE A 250 -4.19 -21.24 5.95
C PHE A 250 -4.94 -20.24 5.05
N LEU A 251 -4.26 -19.21 4.57
CA LEU A 251 -4.87 -18.19 3.70
C LEU A 251 -5.41 -18.79 2.39
N ILE A 252 -4.70 -19.76 1.82
CA ILE A 252 -5.15 -20.47 0.62
C ILE A 252 -6.45 -21.25 0.88
N ARG A 253 -6.61 -21.85 2.07
CA ARG A 253 -7.84 -22.59 2.42
C ARG A 253 -9.04 -21.68 2.61
N VAL A 254 -8.84 -20.52 3.23
CA VAL A 254 -9.92 -19.57 3.54
C VAL A 254 -10.19 -18.55 2.44
N GLN A 255 -9.40 -18.51 1.37
CA GLN A 255 -9.49 -17.54 0.29
C GLN A 255 -10.91 -17.37 -0.26
N ARG A 256 -11.59 -18.50 -0.63
CA ARG A 256 -12.93 -18.44 -1.20
C ARG A 256 -13.97 -17.89 -0.22
N ILE A 257 -13.80 -18.17 1.07
CA ILE A 257 -14.64 -17.61 2.12
C ILE A 257 -14.43 -16.09 2.21
N ILE A 258 -13.18 -15.61 2.16
CA ILE A 258 -12.87 -14.17 2.14
C ILE A 258 -13.48 -13.49 0.92
N MET A 259 -13.37 -14.08 -0.26
CA MET A 259 -14.00 -13.56 -1.50
C MET A 259 -15.52 -13.48 -1.37
N LEU A 260 -16.17 -14.54 -0.88
CA LEU A 260 -17.63 -14.59 -0.72
C LEU A 260 -18.12 -13.57 0.31
N LEU A 261 -17.44 -13.48 1.47
CA LEU A 261 -17.79 -12.54 2.52
C LEU A 261 -17.60 -11.09 2.07
N SER A 262 -16.53 -10.77 1.33
CA SER A 262 -16.29 -9.40 0.85
C SER A 262 -17.32 -9.00 -0.22
N VAL A 263 -17.66 -9.86 -1.17
CA VAL A 263 -18.73 -9.61 -2.14
C VAL A 263 -20.07 -9.47 -1.42
N GLY A 264 -20.41 -10.41 -0.53
CA GLY A 264 -21.65 -10.37 0.24
C GLY A 264 -21.78 -9.07 1.05
N LEU A 265 -20.70 -8.62 1.70
CA LEU A 265 -20.68 -7.38 2.46
C LEU A 265 -20.86 -6.14 1.57
N LEU A 266 -20.27 -6.11 0.37
CA LEU A 266 -20.46 -5.01 -0.58
C LEU A 266 -21.91 -4.95 -1.08
N TYR A 267 -22.49 -6.09 -1.51
CA TYR A 267 -23.89 -6.11 -1.93
C TYR A 267 -24.86 -5.81 -0.77
N PHE A 268 -24.58 -6.33 0.42
CA PHE A 268 -25.36 -5.96 1.61
C PHE A 268 -25.35 -4.44 1.82
N THR A 269 -24.19 -3.80 1.68
CA THR A 269 -24.08 -2.33 1.79
C THR A 269 -24.83 -1.63 0.66
N ALA A 270 -24.77 -2.13 -0.57
CA ALA A 270 -25.48 -1.55 -1.71
C ALA A 270 -27.00 -1.50 -1.49
N PHE A 271 -27.57 -2.52 -0.85
CA PHE A 271 -29.02 -2.60 -0.60
C PHE A 271 -29.47 -1.97 0.72
N PHE A 272 -28.69 -2.14 1.80
CA PHE A 272 -29.06 -1.74 3.16
C PHE A 272 -28.27 -0.56 3.71
N GLY A 273 -27.26 -0.06 2.97
CA GLY A 273 -26.43 1.07 3.40
C GLY A 273 -27.19 2.39 3.49
N THR A 274 -26.70 3.27 4.37
CA THR A 274 -27.20 4.64 4.48
C THR A 274 -26.68 5.48 3.32
N LYS A 275 -27.57 6.35 2.78
CA LYS A 275 -27.23 7.25 1.68
C LYS A 275 -26.64 8.54 2.24
N ILE A 276 -25.37 8.82 1.91
CA ILE A 276 -24.68 10.07 2.24
C ILE A 276 -24.15 10.65 0.93
N ASN A 277 -24.43 11.92 0.64
CA ASN A 277 -23.95 12.62 -0.56
C ASN A 277 -24.18 11.83 -1.88
N SER A 278 -25.36 11.26 -2.06
CA SER A 278 -25.79 10.45 -3.22
C SER A 278 -25.23 9.02 -3.29
N ALA A 279 -24.21 8.65 -2.54
CA ALA A 279 -23.67 7.30 -2.49
C ALA A 279 -24.23 6.49 -1.29
N ARG A 280 -24.46 5.17 -1.50
CA ARG A 280 -24.87 4.23 -0.45
C ARG A 280 -23.71 3.35 -0.01
N ASN A 281 -22.71 3.92 0.63
CA ASN A 281 -21.48 3.20 0.95
C ASN A 281 -21.16 3.12 2.44
N TRP A 282 -22.09 3.55 3.31
CA TRP A 282 -21.92 3.55 4.75
C TRP A 282 -22.92 2.62 5.45
N LEU A 283 -22.43 1.89 6.45
CA LEU A 283 -23.26 1.18 7.42
C LEU A 283 -23.14 1.90 8.77
N GLN A 284 -24.28 2.12 9.43
CA GLN A 284 -24.33 2.70 10.78
C GLN A 284 -24.68 1.60 11.77
N ILE A 285 -23.80 1.32 12.72
CA ILE A 285 -23.97 0.31 13.77
C ILE A 285 -23.65 0.96 15.10
N GLY A 286 -24.67 1.12 15.99
CA GLY A 286 -24.46 1.61 17.35
C GLY A 286 -23.74 2.95 17.45
N GLY A 287 -24.00 3.91 16.54
CA GLY A 287 -23.35 5.23 16.52
C GLY A 287 -21.99 5.28 15.81
N PHE A 288 -21.47 4.15 15.34
CA PHE A 288 -20.29 4.08 14.48
C PHE A 288 -20.69 3.99 13.02
N SER A 289 -20.12 4.86 12.19
CA SER A 289 -20.21 4.76 10.73
C SER A 289 -19.05 3.93 10.20
N PHE A 290 -19.36 2.92 9.40
CA PHE A 290 -18.42 1.97 8.85
C PHE A 290 -18.59 1.92 7.33
N GLN A 291 -17.48 2.02 6.58
CA GLN A 291 -17.46 1.90 5.13
C GLN A 291 -16.86 0.54 4.73
N PRO A 292 -17.67 -0.45 4.36
CA PRO A 292 -17.20 -1.81 4.08
C PRO A 292 -16.23 -1.91 2.91
N SER A 293 -16.36 -1.06 1.88
CA SER A 293 -15.45 -1.03 0.74
C SER A 293 -13.99 -0.83 1.13
N GLU A 294 -13.73 -0.14 2.24
CA GLU A 294 -12.39 0.07 2.78
C GLU A 294 -11.73 -1.27 3.17
N LEU A 295 -12.42 -2.12 3.94
CA LEU A 295 -11.90 -3.45 4.29
C LEU A 295 -11.86 -4.41 3.10
N CYS A 296 -12.80 -4.27 2.16
CA CYS A 296 -12.84 -5.12 0.97
C CYS A 296 -11.61 -4.89 0.07
N LYS A 297 -10.94 -3.73 0.12
CA LYS A 297 -9.65 -3.50 -0.57
C LYS A 297 -8.58 -4.49 -0.09
N VAL A 298 -8.49 -4.71 1.21
CA VAL A 298 -7.53 -5.67 1.81
C VAL A 298 -7.83 -7.09 1.34
N ALA A 299 -9.11 -7.49 1.39
CA ALA A 299 -9.56 -8.80 0.92
C ALA A 299 -9.30 -8.97 -0.59
N PHE A 300 -9.47 -7.91 -1.37
CA PHE A 300 -9.23 -7.92 -2.82
C PHE A 300 -7.77 -8.18 -3.17
N VAL A 301 -6.85 -7.44 -2.56
CA VAL A 301 -5.40 -7.62 -2.76
C VAL A 301 -4.95 -9.02 -2.33
N LEU A 302 -5.39 -9.47 -1.15
CA LEU A 302 -5.08 -10.79 -0.63
C LEU A 302 -5.59 -11.91 -1.56
N SER A 303 -6.84 -11.82 -1.98
CA SER A 303 -7.47 -12.81 -2.88
C SER A 303 -6.79 -12.85 -4.25
N GLY A 304 -6.42 -11.68 -4.80
CA GLY A 304 -5.67 -11.58 -6.03
C GLY A 304 -4.30 -12.27 -5.95
N ALA A 305 -3.55 -11.98 -4.89
CA ALA A 305 -2.24 -12.57 -4.67
C ALA A 305 -2.29 -14.10 -4.51
N ILE A 306 -3.25 -14.61 -3.72
CA ILE A 306 -3.40 -16.06 -3.52
C ILE A 306 -3.80 -16.74 -4.83
N THR A 307 -4.76 -16.18 -5.57
CA THR A 307 -5.21 -16.73 -6.85
C THR A 307 -4.04 -16.83 -7.81
N LEU A 308 -3.23 -15.79 -7.91
CA LEU A 308 -2.11 -15.74 -8.82
C LEU A 308 -0.93 -16.61 -8.37
N TYR A 309 -0.73 -16.79 -7.09
CA TYR A 309 0.22 -17.76 -6.55
C TYR A 309 -0.12 -19.22 -6.93
N MET A 310 -1.41 -19.52 -7.07
CA MET A 310 -1.92 -20.87 -7.40
C MET A 310 -2.07 -21.15 -8.91
N LEU A 311 -1.83 -20.15 -9.77
CA LEU A 311 -2.18 -20.18 -11.21
C LEU A 311 -1.40 -21.21 -12.05
N HIS A 312 -0.27 -21.74 -11.55
CA HIS A 312 0.43 -22.81 -12.27
C HIS A 312 -0.38 -24.08 -12.44
N LYS A 313 -1.50 -24.21 -11.74
CA LYS A 313 -2.35 -25.40 -11.77
C LYS A 313 -3.72 -25.23 -12.46
N ASN A 314 -4.23 -23.99 -12.71
CA ASN A 314 -5.63 -23.91 -13.18
C ASN A 314 -5.99 -22.56 -13.84
N LYS A 315 -6.29 -22.58 -15.14
CA LYS A 315 -6.93 -21.45 -15.85
C LYS A 315 -8.26 -21.02 -15.21
N VAL A 316 -8.97 -21.95 -14.54
CA VAL A 316 -10.23 -21.72 -13.83
C VAL A 316 -10.08 -20.68 -12.71
N ARG A 317 -8.98 -20.70 -11.96
CA ARG A 317 -8.77 -19.75 -10.86
C ARG A 317 -8.58 -18.30 -11.31
N ARG A 318 -8.00 -18.07 -12.49
CA ARG A 318 -7.92 -16.74 -13.08
C ARG A 318 -9.32 -16.18 -13.36
N LEU A 319 -10.19 -17.01 -13.94
CA LEU A 319 -11.57 -16.62 -14.21
C LEU A 319 -12.34 -16.35 -12.91
N GLU A 320 -12.13 -17.16 -11.86
CA GLU A 320 -12.69 -16.90 -10.51
C GLU A 320 -12.31 -15.51 -10.00
N PHE A 321 -11.05 -15.08 -10.14
CA PHE A 321 -10.59 -13.75 -9.70
C PHE A 321 -11.16 -12.63 -10.56
N LEU A 322 -11.26 -12.81 -11.87
CA LEU A 322 -11.87 -11.81 -12.77
C LEU A 322 -13.36 -11.64 -12.48
N ILE A 323 -14.09 -12.73 -12.25
CA ILE A 323 -15.51 -12.68 -11.85
C ILE A 323 -15.65 -11.99 -10.49
N TYR A 324 -14.82 -12.35 -9.52
CA TYR A 324 -14.79 -11.71 -8.20
C TYR A 324 -14.55 -10.19 -8.33
N SER A 325 -13.59 -9.79 -9.15
CA SER A 325 -13.27 -8.38 -9.39
C SER A 325 -14.45 -7.65 -10.03
N ALA A 326 -15.09 -8.27 -11.01
CA ALA A 326 -16.26 -7.70 -11.67
C ALA A 326 -17.45 -7.56 -10.70
N LEU A 327 -17.67 -8.53 -9.82
CA LEU A 327 -18.71 -8.46 -8.79
C LEU A 327 -18.43 -7.36 -7.76
N CYS A 328 -17.18 -7.21 -7.31
CA CYS A 328 -16.81 -6.11 -6.41
C CYS A 328 -17.02 -4.74 -7.06
N MET A 329 -16.52 -4.53 -8.28
CA MET A 329 -16.69 -3.27 -9.00
C MET A 329 -18.16 -3.00 -9.35
N GLY A 330 -18.93 -4.04 -9.68
CA GLY A 330 -20.37 -3.95 -9.93
C GLY A 330 -21.14 -3.49 -8.68
N ALA A 331 -20.84 -4.06 -7.51
CA ALA A 331 -21.45 -3.62 -6.24
C ALA A 331 -21.12 -2.15 -5.93
N LEU A 332 -19.86 -1.73 -6.11
CA LEU A 332 -19.43 -0.34 -5.91
C LEU A 332 -20.11 0.62 -6.90
N ALA A 333 -20.31 0.19 -8.14
CA ALA A 333 -21.03 0.97 -9.15
C ALA A 333 -22.53 1.15 -8.77
N ILE A 334 -23.17 0.09 -8.24
CA ILE A 334 -24.54 0.17 -7.71
C ILE A 334 -24.63 1.13 -6.52
N MET A 335 -23.58 1.17 -5.68
CA MET A 335 -23.47 2.13 -4.56
C MET A 335 -23.20 3.56 -5.01
N LEU A 336 -22.92 3.79 -6.30
CA LEU A 336 -22.49 5.07 -6.89
C LEU A 336 -21.14 5.57 -6.33
N ASP A 337 -20.29 4.66 -5.87
CA ASP A 337 -18.94 4.98 -5.37
C ASP A 337 -17.90 4.74 -6.48
N PHE A 338 -17.90 5.63 -7.48
CA PHE A 338 -17.00 5.51 -8.65
C PHE A 338 -15.53 5.76 -8.31
N GLY A 339 -15.25 6.49 -7.22
CA GLY A 339 -13.89 6.64 -6.70
C GLY A 339 -13.32 5.29 -6.26
N ALA A 340 -14.10 4.52 -5.49
CA ALA A 340 -13.71 3.18 -5.08
C ALA A 340 -13.61 2.21 -6.29
N VAL A 341 -14.51 2.29 -7.28
CA VAL A 341 -14.42 1.49 -8.53
C VAL A 341 -13.07 1.72 -9.20
N ALA A 342 -12.64 2.98 -9.35
CA ALA A 342 -11.37 3.32 -9.99
C ALA A 342 -10.17 2.76 -9.19
N ILE A 343 -10.21 2.82 -7.85
CA ILE A 343 -9.16 2.26 -6.99
C ILE A 343 -9.07 0.74 -7.15
N PHE A 344 -10.20 0.02 -7.14
CA PHE A 344 -10.23 -1.43 -7.36
C PHE A 344 -9.76 -1.81 -8.76
N PHE A 345 -10.12 -1.02 -9.77
CA PHE A 345 -9.67 -1.21 -11.14
C PHE A 345 -8.15 -1.09 -11.29
N ILE A 346 -7.54 -0.04 -10.71
CA ILE A 346 -6.06 0.11 -10.73
C ILE A 346 -5.39 -1.04 -9.97
N GLY A 347 -5.94 -1.45 -8.82
CA GLY A 347 -5.47 -2.64 -8.11
C GLY A 347 -5.50 -3.90 -8.98
N LEU A 348 -6.62 -4.14 -9.68
CA LEU A 348 -6.75 -5.26 -10.64
C LEU A 348 -5.68 -5.19 -11.74
N MET A 349 -5.51 -4.03 -12.38
CA MET A 349 -4.55 -3.85 -13.48
C MET A 349 -3.12 -4.14 -13.03
N VAL A 350 -2.70 -3.61 -11.86
CA VAL A 350 -1.35 -3.83 -11.33
C VAL A 350 -1.14 -5.31 -10.95
N ILE A 351 -2.12 -5.93 -10.29
CA ILE A 351 -2.07 -7.35 -9.93
C ILE A 351 -1.89 -8.23 -11.18
N LEU A 352 -2.67 -7.99 -12.24
CA LEU A 352 -2.56 -8.75 -13.49
C LEU A 352 -1.25 -8.47 -14.23
N THR A 353 -0.77 -7.23 -14.22
CA THR A 353 0.51 -6.85 -14.86
C THR A 353 1.70 -7.51 -14.18
N LEU A 354 1.76 -7.50 -12.83
CA LEU A 354 2.82 -8.16 -12.05
C LEU A 354 2.86 -9.67 -12.29
N ARG A 355 1.74 -10.25 -12.68
CA ARG A 355 1.66 -11.66 -13.07
C ARG A 355 2.18 -11.93 -14.49
N GLY A 356 2.34 -10.91 -15.31
CA GLY A 356 2.75 -11.05 -16.70
C GLY A 356 1.63 -11.59 -17.61
N GLU A 357 0.39 -11.16 -17.34
CA GLU A 357 -0.75 -11.46 -18.24
C GLU A 357 -0.52 -10.86 -19.64
N HIS A 358 -1.12 -11.52 -20.63
CA HIS A 358 -0.91 -11.12 -22.02
C HIS A 358 -1.41 -9.68 -22.27
N PRO A 359 -0.66 -8.81 -22.97
CA PRO A 359 -1.03 -7.41 -23.20
C PRO A 359 -2.41 -7.20 -23.82
N LEU A 360 -2.88 -8.14 -24.67
CA LEU A 360 -4.23 -8.08 -25.25
C LEU A 360 -5.34 -8.23 -24.20
N ILE A 361 -5.12 -9.03 -23.14
CA ILE A 361 -6.08 -9.19 -22.05
C ILE A 361 -6.14 -7.89 -21.24
N LEU A 362 -4.98 -7.33 -20.92
CA LEU A 362 -4.88 -6.05 -20.22
C LEU A 362 -5.53 -4.93 -21.04
N GLY A 363 -5.26 -4.88 -22.35
CA GLY A 363 -5.88 -3.93 -23.27
C GLY A 363 -7.40 -4.10 -23.35
N GLY A 364 -7.91 -5.33 -23.37
CA GLY A 364 -9.34 -5.61 -23.37
C GLY A 364 -10.04 -5.16 -22.08
N ILE A 365 -9.42 -5.42 -20.91
CA ILE A 365 -9.93 -4.96 -19.61
C ILE A 365 -9.91 -3.43 -19.52
N PHE A 366 -8.83 -2.78 -19.98
CA PHE A 366 -8.71 -1.33 -20.01
C PHE A 366 -9.75 -0.70 -20.98
N GLY A 367 -9.92 -1.27 -22.17
CA GLY A 367 -10.94 -0.83 -23.13
C GLY A 367 -12.36 -0.96 -22.59
N SER A 368 -12.67 -2.07 -21.89
CA SER A 368 -13.97 -2.24 -21.23
C SER A 368 -14.22 -1.21 -20.13
N ALA A 369 -13.18 -0.81 -19.40
CA ALA A 369 -13.29 0.24 -18.38
C ALA A 369 -13.58 1.61 -19.01
N ILE A 370 -12.96 1.95 -20.15
CA ILE A 370 -13.25 3.19 -20.87
C ILE A 370 -14.73 3.21 -21.30
N ILE A 371 -15.22 2.11 -21.89
CA ILE A 371 -16.63 1.99 -22.29
C ILE A 371 -17.54 2.14 -21.06
N GLY A 372 -17.15 1.52 -19.93
CA GLY A 372 -17.88 1.65 -18.67
C GLY A 372 -17.95 3.09 -18.17
N ILE A 373 -16.83 3.82 -18.19
CA ILE A 373 -16.77 5.24 -17.77
C ILE A 373 -17.68 6.11 -18.68
N LEU A 374 -17.60 5.91 -20.00
CA LEU A 374 -18.46 6.64 -20.93
C LEU A 374 -19.94 6.33 -20.69
N GLY A 375 -20.28 5.07 -20.43
CA GLY A 375 -21.63 4.66 -20.04
C GLY A 375 -22.12 5.31 -18.75
N VAL A 376 -21.24 5.39 -17.73
CA VAL A 376 -21.56 6.05 -16.45
C VAL A 376 -21.77 7.54 -16.64
N ILE A 377 -20.94 8.22 -17.42
CA ILE A 377 -21.10 9.66 -17.71
C ILE A 377 -22.44 9.91 -18.43
N TRP A 378 -22.82 9.02 -19.34
CA TRP A 378 -24.08 9.13 -20.07
C TRP A 378 -25.33 8.85 -19.20
N LEU A 379 -25.27 7.85 -18.32
CA LEU A 379 -26.38 7.42 -17.48
C LEU A 379 -26.59 8.28 -16.23
N TYR A 380 -25.53 8.89 -15.69
CA TYR A 380 -25.57 9.61 -14.40
C TYR A 380 -25.23 11.08 -14.54
N PRO A 381 -26.22 11.99 -14.62
CA PRO A 381 -26.00 13.43 -14.82
C PRO A 381 -25.08 14.09 -13.79
N TYR A 382 -25.09 13.60 -12.53
CA TYR A 382 -24.22 14.16 -11.49
C TYR A 382 -22.73 13.86 -11.75
N VAL A 383 -22.42 12.70 -12.37
CA VAL A 383 -21.06 12.36 -12.80
C VAL A 383 -20.65 13.24 -13.98
N ALA A 384 -21.54 13.38 -14.96
CA ALA A 384 -21.33 14.28 -16.09
C ALA A 384 -21.01 15.71 -15.65
N ARG A 385 -21.73 16.23 -14.63
CA ARG A 385 -21.44 17.56 -14.05
C ARG A 385 -20.04 17.66 -13.43
N ARG A 386 -19.55 16.63 -12.73
CA ARG A 386 -18.18 16.64 -12.19
C ARG A 386 -17.13 16.69 -13.30
N PHE A 387 -17.37 16.00 -14.40
CA PHE A 387 -16.49 16.04 -15.57
C PHE A 387 -16.58 17.36 -16.33
N SER A 388 -17.74 18.02 -16.38
CA SER A 388 -17.89 19.33 -17.04
C SER A 388 -17.24 20.49 -16.27
N VAL A 389 -17.12 20.36 -14.95
CA VAL A 389 -16.43 21.33 -14.08
C VAL A 389 -14.92 21.13 -14.04
N TRP A 390 -14.46 19.90 -14.33
CA TRP A 390 -13.04 19.56 -14.30
C TRP A 390 -12.22 20.45 -15.22
N LEU A 391 -11.18 21.07 -14.68
CA LEU A 391 -10.32 22.12 -15.25
C LEU A 391 -11.02 23.50 -15.42
N TYR A 392 -12.30 23.62 -15.07
CA TYR A 392 -13.08 24.85 -15.15
C TYR A 392 -13.71 25.25 -13.81
N ALA A 393 -13.11 24.81 -12.68
CA ALA A 393 -13.65 25.04 -11.34
C ALA A 393 -13.85 26.54 -11.06
N TRP A 394 -13.01 27.43 -11.61
CA TRP A 394 -13.13 28.89 -11.43
C TRP A 394 -14.37 29.49 -12.11
N GLU A 395 -14.79 28.94 -13.23
CA GLU A 395 -16.03 29.41 -13.92
C GLU A 395 -17.29 29.00 -13.14
N HIS A 396 -17.16 27.95 -12.30
CA HIS A 396 -18.22 27.40 -11.46
C HIS A 396 -17.97 27.59 -9.95
N ALA A 397 -17.21 28.64 -9.57
CA ALA A 397 -16.78 28.89 -8.20
C ALA A 397 -17.92 29.13 -7.19
N GLY A 398 -19.11 29.50 -7.66
CA GLY A 398 -20.31 29.68 -6.82
C GLY A 398 -21.17 28.43 -6.63
N ASP A 399 -20.90 27.32 -7.34
CA ASP A 399 -21.72 26.10 -7.34
C ASP A 399 -20.83 24.86 -7.29
N THR A 400 -20.71 24.13 -8.39
CA THR A 400 -20.08 22.80 -8.44
C THR A 400 -18.56 22.81 -8.32
N GLY A 401 -17.88 23.93 -8.64
CA GLY A 401 -16.45 24.17 -8.45
C GLY A 401 -16.09 24.81 -7.09
N TYR A 402 -17.07 25.02 -6.20
CA TYR A 402 -16.87 25.72 -4.93
C TYR A 402 -15.78 25.10 -4.05
N GLN A 403 -15.81 23.78 -3.85
CA GLN A 403 -14.85 23.09 -3.00
C GLN A 403 -13.41 23.21 -3.52
N GLN A 404 -13.18 23.00 -4.82
CA GLN A 404 -11.85 23.07 -5.44
C GLN A 404 -11.30 24.51 -5.40
N THR A 405 -12.11 25.50 -5.77
CA THR A 405 -11.67 26.91 -5.76
C THR A 405 -11.33 27.38 -4.36
N ARG A 406 -12.13 27.02 -3.34
CA ARG A 406 -11.83 27.34 -1.94
C ARG A 406 -10.55 26.64 -1.47
N THR A 407 -10.33 25.38 -1.86
CA THR A 407 -9.09 24.67 -1.54
C THR A 407 -7.86 25.35 -2.12
N MET A 408 -7.92 25.77 -3.40
CA MET A 408 -6.80 26.48 -4.03
C MET A 408 -6.56 27.86 -3.39
N MET A 409 -7.62 28.59 -3.04
CA MET A 409 -7.50 29.88 -2.33
C MET A 409 -6.88 29.69 -0.93
N SER A 410 -7.35 28.72 -0.17
CA SER A 410 -6.84 28.39 1.16
C SER A 410 -5.37 27.98 1.11
N PHE A 411 -5.01 27.14 0.14
CA PHE A 411 -3.61 26.73 -0.06
C PHE A 411 -2.71 27.94 -0.36
N ALA A 412 -3.18 28.88 -1.20
CA ALA A 412 -2.46 30.11 -1.51
C ALA A 412 -2.32 31.02 -0.28
N SER A 413 -3.36 31.12 0.56
CA SER A 413 -3.34 31.94 1.77
C SER A 413 -2.36 31.43 2.83
N GLY A 414 -2.14 30.10 2.88
CA GLY A 414 -1.20 29.49 3.81
C GLY A 414 0.26 29.82 3.55
N GLY A 415 0.63 30.15 2.31
CA GLY A 415 1.99 30.45 1.91
C GLY A 415 2.97 29.29 2.26
N LEU A 416 4.21 29.61 2.62
CA LEU A 416 5.22 28.58 2.91
C LEU A 416 5.06 27.93 4.29
N LEU A 417 4.66 28.70 5.32
CA LEU A 417 4.68 28.28 6.73
C LEU A 417 3.31 28.06 7.35
N GLY A 418 2.22 28.35 6.61
CA GLY A 418 0.86 28.25 7.06
C GLY A 418 0.39 29.44 7.91
N VAL A 419 -0.92 29.57 8.07
CA VAL A 419 -1.54 30.57 8.94
C VAL A 419 -1.50 30.15 10.43
N GLY A 420 -1.14 28.90 10.71
CA GLY A 420 -1.09 28.26 12.03
C GLY A 420 -2.31 27.38 12.29
N GLY A 421 -2.11 26.29 13.02
CA GLY A 421 -3.14 25.32 13.32
C GLY A 421 -4.38 25.93 13.96
N GLY A 422 -5.55 25.62 13.41
CA GLY A 422 -6.84 26.16 13.84
C GLY A 422 -7.15 27.60 13.44
N ASN A 423 -6.31 28.22 12.60
CA ASN A 423 -6.56 29.57 12.03
C ASN A 423 -7.04 29.51 10.57
N GLY A 424 -7.18 28.31 10.00
CA GLY A 424 -7.67 28.11 8.64
C GLY A 424 -9.19 28.31 8.53
N TYR A 425 -9.65 28.63 7.32
CA TYR A 425 -11.06 28.78 7.00
C TYR A 425 -11.63 27.58 6.22
N LEU A 426 -10.76 26.75 5.61
CA LEU A 426 -11.19 25.64 4.78
C LEU A 426 -11.96 24.58 5.59
N ASN A 427 -11.67 24.44 6.88
CA ASN A 427 -12.37 23.53 7.80
C ASN A 427 -13.87 23.86 7.98
N GLN A 428 -14.33 25.07 7.56
CA GLN A 428 -15.74 25.46 7.55
C GLN A 428 -16.50 24.96 6.31
N ILE A 429 -15.79 24.45 5.31
CA ILE A 429 -16.40 23.91 4.10
C ILE A 429 -16.88 22.48 4.37
N PRO A 430 -18.10 22.11 3.92
CA PRO A 430 -18.60 20.75 4.13
C PRO A 430 -17.67 19.67 3.58
N ALA A 431 -17.41 18.63 4.38
CA ALA A 431 -16.53 17.51 4.07
C ALA A 431 -15.04 17.88 3.82
N ALA A 432 -14.60 19.05 4.28
CA ALA A 432 -13.21 19.47 4.12
C ALA A 432 -12.25 18.53 4.88
N GLU A 433 -12.67 18.07 6.06
CA GLU A 433 -11.93 17.14 6.93
C GLU A 433 -11.76 15.72 6.36
N THR A 434 -12.46 15.41 5.26
CA THR A 434 -12.34 14.12 4.56
C THR A 434 -11.75 14.28 3.17
N ASP A 435 -12.29 15.20 2.38
CA ASP A 435 -12.07 15.27 0.94
C ASP A 435 -11.05 16.36 0.55
N LEU A 436 -10.90 17.42 1.36
CA LEU A 436 -10.06 18.59 1.08
C LEU A 436 -8.90 18.75 2.07
N VAL A 437 -8.56 17.68 2.79
CA VAL A 437 -7.56 17.70 3.87
C VAL A 437 -6.19 18.19 3.44
N TYR A 438 -5.80 17.95 2.18
CA TYR A 438 -4.55 18.44 1.63
C TYR A 438 -4.52 19.97 1.57
N GLY A 439 -5.67 20.59 1.26
CA GLY A 439 -5.85 22.03 1.34
C GLY A 439 -5.76 22.58 2.76
N ILE A 440 -6.36 21.89 3.75
CA ILE A 440 -6.25 22.26 5.19
C ILE A 440 -4.79 22.24 5.62
N ILE A 441 -4.02 21.21 5.24
CA ILE A 441 -2.59 21.14 5.55
C ILE A 441 -1.85 22.32 4.92
N GLY A 442 -2.12 22.62 3.66
CA GLY A 442 -1.50 23.75 2.95
C GLY A 442 -1.83 25.09 3.58
N GLU A 443 -3.08 25.30 4.01
CA GLU A 443 -3.53 26.53 4.68
C GLU A 443 -2.93 26.67 6.07
N GLU A 444 -3.11 25.67 6.94
CA GLU A 444 -2.76 25.78 8.35
C GLU A 444 -1.26 25.57 8.64
N TRP A 445 -0.64 24.62 7.97
CA TRP A 445 0.76 24.21 8.20
C TRP A 445 1.72 24.65 7.09
N GLY A 446 1.19 25.15 5.97
CA GLY A 446 1.93 25.71 4.85
C GLY A 446 2.39 24.72 3.80
N ALA A 447 2.86 25.27 2.68
CA ALA A 447 3.27 24.49 1.52
C ALA A 447 4.45 23.55 1.82
N ILE A 448 5.37 23.91 2.72
CA ILE A 448 6.52 23.05 3.09
C ILE A 448 6.02 21.74 3.71
N VAL A 449 5.10 21.80 4.68
CA VAL A 449 4.55 20.61 5.34
C VAL A 449 3.71 19.78 4.37
N ALA A 450 2.91 20.44 3.51
CA ALA A 450 2.12 19.77 2.48
C ALA A 450 3.00 19.03 1.46
N LEU A 451 4.11 19.64 1.01
CA LEU A 451 5.07 19.00 0.11
C LEU A 451 5.78 17.81 0.76
N VAL A 452 6.12 17.88 2.06
CA VAL A 452 6.70 16.76 2.79
C VAL A 452 5.67 15.64 2.96
N ALA A 453 4.39 15.95 3.16
CA ALA A 453 3.32 14.94 3.18
C ALA A 453 3.21 14.22 1.83
N ALA A 454 3.18 14.96 0.72
CA ALA A 454 3.21 14.39 -0.63
C ALA A 454 4.50 13.57 -0.88
N PHE A 455 5.66 14.04 -0.43
CA PHE A 455 6.91 13.30 -0.50
C PHE A 455 6.80 11.96 0.24
N PHE A 456 6.23 11.89 1.43
CA PHE A 456 6.08 10.64 2.15
C PHE A 456 5.08 9.67 1.51
N ILE A 457 4.04 10.17 0.84
CA ILE A 457 3.16 9.33 0.02
C ILE A 457 3.97 8.70 -1.14
N ILE A 458 4.80 9.49 -1.83
CA ILE A 458 5.71 8.98 -2.87
C ILE A 458 6.76 8.02 -2.27
N ALA A 459 7.25 8.28 -1.06
CA ALA A 459 8.21 7.43 -0.36
C ALA A 459 7.65 6.03 -0.08
N ILE A 460 6.35 5.90 0.25
CA ILE A 460 5.65 4.61 0.37
C ILE A 460 5.69 3.86 -0.97
N CYS A 461 5.46 4.57 -2.08
CA CYS A 461 5.55 4.00 -3.43
C CYS A 461 6.97 3.49 -3.73
N LEU A 462 8.00 4.32 -3.51
CA LEU A 462 9.39 3.95 -3.74
C LEU A 462 9.82 2.74 -2.90
N TYR A 463 9.38 2.71 -1.65
CA TYR A 463 9.64 1.57 -0.77
C TYR A 463 8.94 0.30 -1.26
N GLY A 464 7.66 0.39 -1.66
CA GLY A 464 6.91 -0.71 -2.25
C GLY A 464 7.56 -1.24 -3.53
N CYS A 465 7.96 -0.37 -4.46
CA CYS A 465 8.69 -0.76 -5.65
C CYS A 465 9.99 -1.51 -5.32
N ARG A 466 10.71 -1.04 -4.30
CA ARG A 466 11.93 -1.69 -3.85
C ARG A 466 11.65 -3.07 -3.26
N LEU A 467 10.60 -3.22 -2.46
CA LEU A 467 10.17 -4.53 -1.93
C LEU A 467 9.76 -5.48 -3.05
N VAL A 468 8.95 -5.03 -4.01
CA VAL A 468 8.53 -5.85 -5.17
C VAL A 468 9.73 -6.34 -5.97
N ARG A 469 10.72 -5.47 -6.24
CA ARG A 469 11.93 -5.82 -6.99
C ARG A 469 12.84 -6.83 -6.27
N HIS A 470 12.86 -6.80 -4.95
CA HIS A 470 13.67 -7.70 -4.11
C HIS A 470 12.86 -8.84 -3.50
N SER A 471 11.59 -8.97 -3.88
CA SER A 471 10.74 -10.04 -3.39
C SER A 471 11.15 -11.36 -4.03
N THR A 472 11.39 -12.37 -3.21
CA THR A 472 11.70 -13.74 -3.64
C THR A 472 10.45 -14.56 -3.94
N CYS A 473 9.26 -14.03 -3.65
CA CYS A 473 7.98 -14.72 -3.80
C CYS A 473 6.96 -13.88 -4.55
N VAL A 474 6.29 -14.50 -5.54
CA VAL A 474 5.22 -13.85 -6.33
C VAL A 474 4.08 -13.37 -5.44
N PHE A 475 3.73 -14.11 -4.38
CA PHE A 475 2.71 -13.69 -3.42
C PHE A 475 3.03 -12.33 -2.78
N ASP A 476 4.26 -12.17 -2.28
CA ASP A 476 4.70 -10.93 -1.63
C ASP A 476 4.79 -9.77 -2.63
N ALA A 477 5.31 -10.03 -3.85
CA ALA A 477 5.38 -9.03 -4.90
C ALA A 477 3.98 -8.51 -5.30
N VAL A 478 3.00 -9.41 -5.44
CA VAL A 478 1.63 -9.07 -5.83
C VAL A 478 0.87 -8.38 -4.71
N THR A 479 1.01 -8.83 -3.44
CA THR A 479 0.36 -8.17 -2.30
C THR A 479 0.88 -6.75 -2.11
N VAL A 480 2.20 -6.57 -2.11
CA VAL A 480 2.81 -5.24 -1.97
C VAL A 480 2.45 -4.35 -3.16
N GLY A 481 2.59 -4.85 -4.39
CA GLY A 481 2.29 -4.09 -5.60
C GLY A 481 0.82 -3.67 -5.70
N GLY A 482 -0.10 -4.58 -5.40
CA GLY A 482 -1.54 -4.30 -5.39
C GLY A 482 -1.92 -3.29 -4.31
N ALA A 483 -1.44 -3.48 -3.08
CA ALA A 483 -1.69 -2.56 -1.97
C ALA A 483 -1.10 -1.16 -2.26
N MET A 484 0.16 -1.10 -2.72
CA MET A 484 0.82 0.13 -3.12
C MET A 484 0.01 0.89 -4.18
N ALA A 485 -0.40 0.20 -5.24
CA ALA A 485 -1.14 0.82 -6.34
C ALA A 485 -2.45 1.44 -5.86
N MET A 486 -3.23 0.72 -5.02
CA MET A 486 -4.49 1.21 -4.48
C MET A 486 -4.29 2.41 -3.55
N LEU A 487 -3.32 2.36 -2.63
CA LEU A 487 -3.03 3.45 -1.70
C LEU A 487 -2.55 4.73 -2.41
N ILE A 488 -1.62 4.60 -3.35
CA ILE A 488 -1.07 5.74 -4.08
C ILE A 488 -2.12 6.35 -5.01
N PHE A 489 -2.89 5.53 -5.72
CA PHE A 489 -3.94 6.03 -6.59
C PHE A 489 -5.06 6.71 -5.80
N GLN A 490 -5.45 6.17 -4.64
CA GLN A 490 -6.40 6.82 -3.72
C GLN A 490 -5.89 8.20 -3.28
N SER A 491 -4.61 8.29 -2.90
CA SER A 491 -3.99 9.56 -2.49
C SER A 491 -3.93 10.56 -3.65
N ALA A 492 -3.61 10.10 -4.86
CA ALA A 492 -3.60 10.93 -6.05
C ALA A 492 -4.99 11.46 -6.40
N LEU A 493 -6.04 10.63 -6.30
CA LEU A 493 -7.43 11.06 -6.51
C LEU A 493 -7.86 12.14 -5.52
N ASN A 494 -7.46 12.05 -4.24
CA ASN A 494 -7.77 13.06 -3.24
C ASN A 494 -7.02 14.36 -3.50
N ILE A 495 -5.67 14.30 -3.59
CA ILE A 495 -4.83 15.50 -3.75
C ILE A 495 -5.16 16.22 -5.05
N PHE A 496 -5.10 15.53 -6.18
CA PHE A 496 -5.34 16.15 -7.49
C PHE A 496 -6.80 16.51 -7.73
N GLY A 497 -7.75 15.78 -7.11
CA GLY A 497 -9.17 16.11 -7.14
C GLY A 497 -9.49 17.39 -6.37
N SER A 498 -8.81 17.62 -5.23
CA SER A 498 -9.02 18.82 -4.40
C SER A 498 -8.49 20.10 -5.04
N VAL A 499 -7.50 20.01 -5.95
CA VAL A 499 -6.88 21.14 -6.67
C VAL A 499 -7.28 21.22 -8.15
N ASP A 500 -8.37 20.59 -8.55
CA ASP A 500 -8.95 20.60 -9.91
C ASP A 500 -8.06 19.99 -11.03
N MET A 501 -7.02 19.23 -10.67
CA MET A 501 -6.22 18.49 -11.66
C MET A 501 -6.87 17.16 -12.09
N LEU A 502 -7.74 16.60 -11.24
CA LEU A 502 -8.61 15.45 -11.51
C LEU A 502 -10.04 15.78 -11.08
N PRO A 503 -11.05 15.07 -11.61
CA PRO A 503 -12.41 15.22 -11.09
C PRO A 503 -12.47 14.89 -9.59
N LEU A 504 -13.13 15.73 -8.79
CA LEU A 504 -13.29 15.49 -7.35
C LEU A 504 -14.16 14.25 -7.12
N THR A 505 -13.60 13.22 -6.50
CA THR A 505 -14.26 11.91 -6.31
C THR A 505 -14.79 11.70 -4.89
N GLY A 506 -14.34 12.50 -3.90
CA GLY A 506 -14.74 12.32 -2.49
C GLY A 506 -14.11 11.08 -1.83
N VAL A 507 -12.91 10.67 -2.26
CA VAL A 507 -12.14 9.62 -1.60
C VAL A 507 -11.21 10.22 -0.55
N THR A 508 -11.01 9.50 0.56
CA THR A 508 -10.16 9.95 1.67
C THR A 508 -8.68 9.92 1.31
N LEU A 509 -7.89 10.87 1.82
CA LEU A 509 -6.43 10.84 1.80
C LEU A 509 -5.92 9.90 2.89
N ILE A 510 -5.09 8.95 2.51
CA ILE A 510 -4.60 7.91 3.43
C ILE A 510 -3.92 8.51 4.65
N PHE A 511 -4.22 8.00 5.84
CA PHE A 511 -3.72 8.40 7.16
C PHE A 511 -4.04 9.83 7.61
N ILE A 512 -4.45 10.72 6.71
CA ILE A 512 -4.66 12.14 6.99
C ILE A 512 -6.14 12.48 7.17
N SER A 513 -7.01 12.00 6.29
CA SER A 513 -8.45 12.28 6.40
C SER A 513 -9.05 11.73 7.69
N VAL A 514 -10.01 12.47 8.25
CA VAL A 514 -10.79 12.02 9.40
C VAL A 514 -11.75 10.93 8.95
N GLY A 515 -11.33 9.66 9.09
CA GLY A 515 -12.09 8.50 8.63
C GLY A 515 -11.62 7.21 9.29
N GLY A 516 -12.35 6.74 10.32
CA GLY A 516 -11.92 5.60 11.12
C GLY A 516 -11.69 4.32 10.31
N THR A 517 -12.61 3.96 9.41
CA THR A 517 -12.48 2.74 8.59
C THR A 517 -11.39 2.83 7.54
N SER A 518 -11.20 4.00 6.94
CA SER A 518 -10.13 4.24 5.97
C SER A 518 -8.75 4.12 6.65
N LEU A 519 -8.61 4.65 7.87
CA LEU A 519 -7.40 4.55 8.68
C LEU A 519 -7.07 3.09 9.02
N ILE A 520 -8.06 2.31 9.48
CA ILE A 520 -7.89 0.88 9.78
C ILE A 520 -7.48 0.10 8.54
N SER A 521 -8.16 0.33 7.42
CA SER A 521 -7.88 -0.32 6.14
C SER A 521 -6.47 0.02 5.64
N ALA A 522 -6.06 1.28 5.73
CA ALA A 522 -4.72 1.72 5.34
C ALA A 522 -3.64 1.00 6.16
N TRP A 523 -3.80 0.88 7.48
CA TRP A 523 -2.91 0.08 8.32
C TRP A 523 -2.86 -1.39 7.90
N MET A 524 -4.00 -2.01 7.63
CA MET A 524 -4.06 -3.40 7.16
C MET A 524 -3.36 -3.58 5.80
N MET A 525 -3.50 -2.62 4.88
CA MET A 525 -2.82 -2.67 3.57
C MET A 525 -1.29 -2.64 3.73
N LEU A 526 -0.78 -1.95 4.74
CA LEU A 526 0.66 -1.89 4.99
C LEU A 526 1.21 -3.14 5.68
N ALA A 527 0.35 -3.98 6.24
CA ALA A 527 0.76 -5.30 6.71
C ALA A 527 1.39 -6.15 5.59
N PHE A 528 0.97 -5.97 4.33
CA PHE A 528 1.58 -6.65 3.18
C PHE A 528 3.04 -6.24 2.98
N PHE A 529 3.36 -4.94 3.14
CA PHE A 529 4.73 -4.45 3.04
C PHE A 529 5.59 -5.00 4.17
N LYS A 530 5.05 -4.98 5.40
CA LYS A 530 5.79 -5.47 6.57
C LYS A 530 6.00 -6.97 6.56
N ALA A 531 5.01 -7.73 6.11
CA ALA A 531 5.13 -9.17 5.95
C ALA A 531 6.21 -9.54 4.90
N ALA A 532 6.24 -8.85 3.76
CA ALA A 532 7.26 -9.04 2.73
C ALA A 532 8.67 -8.67 3.24
N GLU A 533 8.79 -7.67 4.14
CA GLU A 533 10.06 -7.29 4.76
C GLU A 533 10.54 -8.34 5.78
N LEU A 534 9.65 -8.81 6.67
CA LEU A 534 10.01 -9.65 7.81
C LEU A 534 10.11 -11.14 7.47
N HIS A 535 9.37 -11.60 6.47
CA HIS A 535 9.25 -13.00 6.11
C HIS A 535 9.72 -13.27 4.68
N PRO A 536 10.94 -12.84 4.28
CA PRO A 536 11.51 -13.33 3.03
C PRO A 536 11.56 -14.85 3.13
N GLN A 537 11.17 -15.54 2.06
CA GLN A 537 11.34 -17.00 2.04
C GLN A 537 12.82 -17.31 2.22
N LYS A 538 13.19 -17.86 3.37
CA LYS A 538 14.49 -18.45 3.58
C LYS A 538 14.47 -19.85 3.01
N VAL A 539 15.40 -20.14 2.14
CA VAL A 539 15.79 -21.51 1.88
C VAL A 539 16.58 -21.95 3.11
N GLU A 540 15.92 -22.64 4.03
CA GLU A 540 16.62 -23.23 5.19
C GLU A 540 17.60 -24.28 4.68
N GLN A 541 18.84 -24.20 5.15
CA GLN A 541 19.84 -25.23 4.91
C GLN A 541 19.34 -26.54 5.53
N TRP A 542 19.10 -27.55 4.69
CA TRP A 542 19.09 -28.91 5.18
C TRP A 542 20.52 -29.24 5.62
N ARG A 543 20.73 -29.35 6.92
CA ARG A 543 21.89 -30.09 7.42
C ARG A 543 21.63 -31.55 7.10
N ASP A 544 22.55 -32.15 6.32
CA ASP A 544 22.59 -33.58 6.10
C ASP A 544 22.51 -34.28 7.47
N GLY A 545 21.45 -35.02 7.75
CA GLY A 545 21.40 -35.89 8.90
C GLY A 545 20.11 -36.07 9.69
N GLU A 546 18.93 -35.67 9.21
CA GLU A 546 17.68 -36.08 9.88
C GLU A 546 16.72 -36.73 8.89
N TYR A 547 17.04 -37.93 8.48
CA TYR A 547 16.10 -38.96 8.06
C TYR A 547 16.05 -39.98 9.18
N GLU A 548 15.13 -39.83 10.12
CA GLU A 548 14.50 -40.93 10.84
C GLU A 548 12.97 -40.81 10.77
#